data_187f0c100984cf13a4ba55a3aca63912
#
_entry.id   187f0c100984cf13a4ba55a3aca63912
#
_cell.length_a   1.000
_cell.length_b   1.000
_cell.length_c   1.000
_cell.angle_alpha   90.00
_cell.angle_beta   90.00
_cell.angle_gamma   90.00
#
_symmetry.space_group_name_H-M   'P 1'
#
loop_
_entity.id
_entity.type
_entity.pdbx_description
1 polymer ?
#
loop_
_entity_poly.entity_id
_entity_poly.type
_entity_poly.pdbx_seq_one_letter_code
_entity_poly.pdbx_strand_id
1 'polypeptide(L)'
;MLKLFLIAIVLLGLLYIWWIHTPTHLKQEKSPLVIAHRGSSGLAPENTLAAIQKSIDSGVDMIEVDLHLSKEGEVIILHDATLERTTNGSGEAIDFTVEELQQLDAGSWFSEEFTGEKIPTLSEVFDLVQGRIILLLELKKGENGLYEGIEKAVVEAVRAYGIEKQVVLQSFESEVVDELVRIAPDMEVHKLYVGRLPGIPIYNDEAYKGGDVLHYPGVAAINSYYKLLHRRTVHQAHKMGKKVYVYTVNEEADMRKMIDYGVDGIITNYPDRLIDILRK
;
A
#
# COMPACT_ATOMS: atom_id res chain seq x y z
N MET A 1 -48.06 -14.39 -3.17
CA MET A 1 -47.28 -13.10 -3.26
C MET A 1 -45.90 -13.22 -2.64
N LEU A 2 -45.73 -13.67 -1.40
CA LEU A 2 -44.42 -13.74 -0.73
C LEU A 2 -43.38 -14.63 -1.48
N LYS A 3 -43.79 -15.81 -2.00
CA LYS A 3 -42.90 -16.70 -2.78
C LYS A 3 -42.39 -16.05 -4.08
N LEU A 4 -43.25 -15.30 -4.79
CA LEU A 4 -42.86 -14.57 -6.00
C LEU A 4 -41.88 -13.41 -5.69
N PHE A 5 -42.07 -12.75 -4.56
CA PHE A 5 -41.18 -11.67 -4.10
C PHE A 5 -39.80 -12.23 -3.73
N LEU A 6 -39.71 -13.36 -3.02
CA LEU A 6 -38.43 -14.02 -2.70
C LEU A 6 -37.71 -14.52 -3.96
N ILE A 7 -38.40 -15.06 -4.93
CA ILE A 7 -37.81 -15.47 -6.22
C ILE A 7 -37.26 -14.28 -6.96
N ALA A 8 -37.97 -13.16 -6.98
CA ALA A 8 -37.49 -11.93 -7.62
C ALA A 8 -36.20 -11.39 -6.96
N ILE A 9 -36.12 -11.44 -5.61
CA ILE A 9 -34.90 -11.02 -4.89
C ILE A 9 -33.72 -11.92 -5.25
N VAL A 10 -33.94 -13.26 -5.29
CA VAL A 10 -32.88 -14.21 -5.64
C VAL A 10 -32.42 -14.00 -7.10
N LEU A 11 -33.33 -13.81 -8.03
CA LEU A 11 -33.00 -13.54 -9.43
C LEU A 11 -32.26 -12.21 -9.62
N LEU A 12 -32.67 -11.15 -8.91
CA LEU A 12 -31.95 -9.88 -8.92
C LEU A 12 -30.54 -10.03 -8.32
N GLY A 13 -30.39 -10.81 -7.26
CA GLY A 13 -29.09 -11.13 -6.67
C GLY A 13 -28.18 -11.90 -7.63
N LEU A 14 -28.71 -12.90 -8.34
CA LEU A 14 -27.99 -13.67 -9.34
C LEU A 14 -27.62 -12.81 -10.56
N LEU A 15 -28.53 -11.95 -11.03
CA LEU A 15 -28.27 -11.01 -12.11
C LEU A 15 -27.20 -9.99 -11.70
N TYR A 16 -27.23 -9.52 -10.46
CA TYR A 16 -26.20 -8.62 -9.94
C TYR A 16 -24.83 -9.30 -9.87
N ILE A 17 -24.76 -10.53 -9.35
CA ILE A 17 -23.54 -11.35 -9.30
C ILE A 17 -23.02 -11.60 -10.73
N TRP A 18 -23.90 -11.99 -11.66
CA TRP A 18 -23.54 -12.19 -13.06
C TRP A 18 -22.98 -10.90 -13.67
N TRP A 19 -23.63 -9.77 -13.43
CA TRP A 19 -23.25 -8.47 -13.96
C TRP A 19 -21.89 -7.95 -13.44
N ILE A 20 -21.55 -8.18 -12.16
CA ILE A 20 -20.24 -7.80 -11.60
C ILE A 20 -19.12 -8.74 -12.06
N HIS A 21 -19.45 -9.97 -12.46
CA HIS A 21 -18.49 -10.97 -12.95
C HIS A 21 -18.48 -11.10 -14.47
N THR A 22 -19.33 -10.36 -15.20
CA THR A 22 -19.33 -10.41 -16.65
C THR A 22 -17.98 -9.95 -17.19
N PRO A 23 -17.29 -10.75 -18.03
CA PRO A 23 -16.01 -10.36 -18.59
C PRO A 23 -16.19 -9.11 -19.46
N THR A 24 -15.71 -7.98 -18.97
CA THR A 24 -15.37 -6.89 -19.88
C THR A 24 -14.06 -7.31 -20.50
N HIS A 25 -14.04 -7.55 -21.82
CA HIS A 25 -12.82 -7.88 -22.56
C HIS A 25 -11.91 -6.64 -22.60
N LEU A 26 -11.29 -6.33 -21.45
CA LEU A 26 -10.18 -5.41 -21.40
C LEU A 26 -8.94 -6.21 -21.80
N LYS A 27 -8.46 -5.96 -22.99
CA LYS A 27 -7.13 -6.41 -23.38
C LYS A 27 -6.17 -5.55 -22.56
N GLN A 28 -5.61 -6.12 -21.49
CA GLN A 28 -4.55 -5.44 -20.75
C GLN A 28 -3.34 -5.35 -21.68
N GLU A 29 -2.95 -4.14 -22.04
CA GLU A 29 -1.82 -3.90 -22.94
C GLU A 29 -0.48 -4.02 -22.23
N LYS A 30 -0.47 -3.96 -20.90
CA LYS A 30 0.74 -4.04 -20.05
C LYS A 30 0.54 -4.97 -18.88
N SER A 31 1.61 -5.68 -18.49
CA SER A 31 1.66 -6.41 -17.23
C SER A 31 1.54 -5.44 -16.05
N PRO A 32 0.91 -5.84 -14.92
CA PRO A 32 0.89 -5.02 -13.72
C PRO A 32 2.31 -4.85 -13.16
N LEU A 33 2.55 -3.71 -12.48
CA LEU A 33 3.77 -3.49 -11.73
C LEU A 33 3.88 -4.47 -10.57
N VAL A 34 5.08 -4.98 -10.34
CA VAL A 34 5.43 -5.80 -9.18
C VAL A 34 5.87 -4.89 -8.04
N ILE A 35 5.10 -4.86 -6.95
CA ILE A 35 5.35 -3.98 -5.81
C ILE A 35 5.65 -4.84 -4.58
N ALA A 36 6.86 -4.70 -4.05
CA ALA A 36 7.31 -5.44 -2.88
C ALA A 36 6.76 -4.79 -1.60
N HIS A 37 5.79 -5.44 -0.95
CA HIS A 37 5.16 -4.99 0.29
C HIS A 37 6.14 -5.04 1.46
N ARG A 38 6.35 -3.90 2.12
CA ARG A 38 7.29 -3.73 3.25
C ARG A 38 8.68 -4.26 2.93
N GLY A 39 9.14 -4.07 1.67
CA GLY A 39 10.44 -4.57 1.26
C GLY A 39 10.51 -6.09 1.07
N SER A 40 9.50 -6.79 0.51
CA SER A 40 9.47 -8.26 0.36
C SER A 40 9.34 -9.02 1.68
N SER A 41 8.38 -8.65 2.50
CA SER A 41 8.17 -9.15 3.88
C SER A 41 7.92 -10.65 4.01
N GLY A 42 7.73 -11.39 2.92
CA GLY A 42 7.69 -12.85 2.90
C GLY A 42 9.07 -13.51 2.80
N LEU A 43 10.12 -12.73 2.53
CA LEU A 43 11.50 -13.22 2.29
C LEU A 43 12.51 -12.67 3.31
N ALA A 44 12.20 -11.57 3.99
CA ALA A 44 13.02 -10.93 5.01
C ALA A 44 12.13 -10.16 6.00
N PRO A 45 12.64 -9.76 7.19
CA PRO A 45 11.84 -9.01 8.16
C PRO A 45 11.32 -7.70 7.56
N GLU A 46 10.01 -7.49 7.65
CA GLU A 46 9.33 -6.34 7.07
C GLU A 46 9.95 -5.00 7.48
N ASN A 47 9.95 -4.04 6.54
CA ASN A 47 10.39 -2.67 6.80
C ASN A 47 11.85 -2.53 7.29
N THR A 48 12.73 -3.49 6.97
CA THR A 48 14.17 -3.41 7.25
C THR A 48 14.98 -3.17 5.98
N LEU A 49 16.25 -2.73 6.15
CA LEU A 49 17.15 -2.56 5.00
C LEU A 49 17.43 -3.91 4.30
N ALA A 50 17.47 -5.02 5.05
CA ALA A 50 17.60 -6.36 4.46
C ALA A 50 16.42 -6.70 3.54
N ALA A 51 15.18 -6.41 3.94
CA ALA A 51 13.99 -6.62 3.11
C ALA A 51 14.01 -5.77 1.84
N ILE A 52 14.39 -4.50 1.97
CA ILE A 52 14.53 -3.58 0.84
C ILE A 52 15.62 -4.07 -0.13
N GLN A 53 16.77 -4.53 0.38
CA GLN A 53 17.84 -5.10 -0.46
C GLN A 53 17.36 -6.35 -1.22
N LYS A 54 16.61 -7.26 -0.57
CA LYS A 54 15.99 -8.43 -1.23
C LYS A 54 15.07 -7.99 -2.39
N SER A 55 14.31 -6.90 -2.23
CA SER A 55 13.46 -6.36 -3.29
C SER A 55 14.28 -5.83 -4.47
N ILE A 56 15.36 -5.10 -4.19
CA ILE A 56 16.30 -4.60 -5.21
C ILE A 56 16.88 -5.76 -6.01
N ASP A 57 17.36 -6.81 -5.31
CA ASP A 57 17.98 -7.99 -5.93
C ASP A 57 16.98 -8.80 -6.76
N SER A 58 15.70 -8.80 -6.38
CA SER A 58 14.62 -9.46 -7.11
C SER A 58 14.20 -8.72 -8.39
N GLY A 59 14.57 -7.45 -8.55
CA GLY A 59 14.24 -6.65 -9.73
C GLY A 59 12.77 -6.27 -9.79
N VAL A 60 12.16 -5.88 -8.66
CA VAL A 60 10.79 -5.37 -8.59
C VAL A 60 10.68 -3.99 -9.21
N ASP A 61 9.47 -3.58 -9.60
CA ASP A 61 9.22 -2.24 -10.16
C ASP A 61 9.15 -1.16 -9.07
N MET A 62 8.60 -1.50 -7.89
CA MET A 62 8.44 -0.58 -6.77
C MET A 62 8.66 -1.33 -5.45
N ILE A 63 9.10 -0.59 -4.43
CA ILE A 63 9.18 -1.07 -3.05
C ILE A 63 8.24 -0.21 -2.21
N GLU A 64 7.33 -0.86 -1.50
CA GLU A 64 6.44 -0.22 -0.56
C GLU A 64 7.02 -0.32 0.85
N VAL A 65 6.93 0.78 1.63
CA VAL A 65 7.34 0.87 3.03
C VAL A 65 6.40 1.79 3.81
N ASP A 66 6.27 1.53 5.11
CA ASP A 66 5.40 2.23 6.06
C ASP A 66 6.17 3.27 6.88
N LEU A 67 5.62 4.47 7.04
CA LEU A 67 6.28 5.60 7.67
C LEU A 67 5.59 6.02 8.97
N HIS A 68 6.38 6.18 10.03
CA HIS A 68 6.01 6.80 11.29
C HIS A 68 7.00 7.92 11.66
N LEU A 69 6.73 8.65 12.73
CA LEU A 69 7.66 9.62 13.31
C LEU A 69 8.29 9.09 14.59
N SER A 70 9.57 9.42 14.79
CA SER A 70 10.26 9.32 16.06
C SER A 70 9.92 10.51 16.97
N LYS A 71 10.40 10.49 18.20
CA LYS A 71 10.21 11.53 19.22
C LYS A 71 10.71 12.90 18.76
N GLU A 72 11.78 12.94 18.01
CA GLU A 72 12.35 14.19 17.46
C GLU A 72 11.75 14.58 16.11
N GLY A 73 10.76 13.82 15.57
CA GLY A 73 10.12 14.10 14.30
C GLY A 73 10.89 13.58 13.08
N GLU A 74 11.88 12.72 13.28
CA GLU A 74 12.55 12.02 12.16
C GLU A 74 11.64 10.92 11.63
N VAL A 75 11.60 10.74 10.31
CA VAL A 75 10.78 9.70 9.67
C VAL A 75 11.47 8.35 9.74
N ILE A 76 10.81 7.40 10.35
CA ILE A 76 11.27 6.01 10.54
C ILE A 76 10.39 5.03 9.75
N ILE A 77 10.93 3.83 9.48
CA ILE A 77 10.26 2.79 8.70
C ILE A 77 9.75 1.70 9.64
N LEU A 78 8.44 1.66 9.85
CA LEU A 78 7.77 0.71 10.75
C LEU A 78 6.29 0.62 10.34
N HIS A 79 5.64 -0.55 10.48
CA HIS A 79 4.23 -0.69 10.14
C HIS A 79 3.28 -0.29 11.27
N ASP A 80 3.50 -0.84 12.46
CA ASP A 80 2.66 -0.57 13.62
C ASP A 80 3.17 0.69 14.33
N ALA A 81 2.29 1.44 14.96
CA ALA A 81 2.71 2.57 15.79
C ALA A 81 3.52 2.11 17.02
N THR A 82 3.43 0.82 17.39
CA THR A 82 4.08 0.21 18.53
C THR A 82 5.16 -0.80 18.15
N LEU A 83 6.09 -1.07 19.05
CA LEU A 83 7.34 -1.79 18.80
C LEU A 83 7.24 -3.32 18.94
N GLU A 84 6.22 -3.83 19.66
CA GLU A 84 6.17 -5.19 20.20
C GLU A 84 6.19 -6.31 19.16
N ARG A 85 5.57 -6.10 18.00
CA ARG A 85 5.37 -7.18 17.02
C ARG A 85 6.63 -7.50 16.22
N THR A 86 7.40 -6.50 15.88
CA THR A 86 8.54 -6.64 14.94
C THR A 86 9.88 -6.27 15.56
N THR A 87 9.92 -6.02 16.88
CA THR A 87 11.16 -5.74 17.60
C THR A 87 11.19 -6.41 18.96
N ASN A 88 12.33 -6.32 19.63
CA ASN A 88 12.48 -6.71 21.02
C ASN A 88 12.16 -5.56 22.02
N GLY A 89 11.64 -4.42 21.52
CA GLY A 89 11.19 -3.28 22.31
C GLY A 89 9.70 -3.32 22.62
N SER A 90 9.22 -2.31 23.37
CA SER A 90 7.81 -2.11 23.69
C SER A 90 7.48 -0.62 23.85
N GLY A 91 6.25 -0.24 23.51
CA GLY A 91 5.75 1.12 23.56
C GLY A 91 5.55 1.75 22.18
N GLU A 92 5.06 2.99 22.16
CA GLU A 92 4.84 3.71 20.90
C GLU A 92 6.16 4.26 20.35
N ALA A 93 6.41 4.06 19.04
CA ALA A 93 7.65 4.51 18.39
C ALA A 93 7.90 6.02 18.53
N ILE A 94 6.82 6.82 18.57
CA ILE A 94 6.89 8.29 18.75
C ILE A 94 7.48 8.73 20.10
N ASP A 95 7.53 7.85 21.09
CA ASP A 95 8.09 8.15 22.41
C ASP A 95 9.62 8.00 22.47
N PHE A 96 10.23 7.42 21.43
CA PHE A 96 11.65 7.08 21.37
C PHE A 96 12.39 7.92 20.35
N THR A 97 13.65 8.25 20.64
CA THR A 97 14.57 8.84 19.67
C THR A 97 15.02 7.80 18.66
N VAL A 98 15.52 8.25 17.48
CA VAL A 98 16.10 7.34 16.49
C VAL A 98 17.24 6.51 17.09
N GLU A 99 18.09 7.12 17.91
CA GLU A 99 19.19 6.41 18.59
C GLU A 99 18.67 5.27 19.47
N GLU A 100 17.59 5.48 20.24
CA GLU A 100 16.95 4.45 21.06
C GLU A 100 16.30 3.36 20.20
N LEU A 101 15.57 3.73 19.15
CA LEU A 101 14.94 2.80 18.21
C LEU A 101 15.96 1.91 17.51
N GLN A 102 17.10 2.47 17.12
CA GLN A 102 18.18 1.72 16.46
C GLN A 102 19.00 0.83 17.41
N GLN A 103 18.78 0.85 18.73
CA GLN A 103 19.32 -0.18 19.62
C GLN A 103 18.48 -1.46 19.60
N LEU A 104 17.22 -1.40 19.16
CA LEU A 104 16.35 -2.56 19.09
C LEU A 104 16.74 -3.51 17.96
N ASP A 105 16.43 -4.79 18.17
CA ASP A 105 16.51 -5.82 17.13
C ASP A 105 15.16 -5.92 16.42
N ALA A 106 15.15 -5.63 15.13
CA ALA A 106 13.97 -5.67 14.27
C ALA A 106 13.98 -6.89 13.32
N GLY A 107 14.90 -7.84 13.49
CA GLY A 107 15.06 -8.96 12.56
C GLY A 107 14.87 -10.34 13.18
N SER A 108 15.31 -10.57 14.42
CA SER A 108 15.31 -11.91 15.07
C SER A 108 13.92 -12.55 15.16
N TRP A 109 12.84 -11.75 15.22
CA TRP A 109 11.46 -12.25 15.24
C TRP A 109 11.09 -13.01 13.95
N PHE A 110 11.73 -12.66 12.84
CA PHE A 110 11.53 -13.31 11.54
C PHE A 110 12.39 -14.56 11.41
N SER A 111 13.71 -14.43 11.64
CA SER A 111 14.71 -15.52 11.60
C SER A 111 16.00 -15.08 12.28
N GLU A 112 16.74 -16.03 12.87
CA GLU A 112 18.07 -15.79 13.45
C GLU A 112 19.08 -15.22 12.44
N GLU A 113 18.90 -15.48 11.15
CA GLU A 113 19.71 -14.92 10.05
C GLU A 113 19.73 -13.40 10.05
N PHE A 114 18.61 -12.79 10.49
CA PHE A 114 18.43 -11.32 10.48
C PHE A 114 18.63 -10.67 11.86
N THR A 115 19.23 -11.42 12.80
CA THR A 115 19.54 -10.86 14.13
C THR A 115 20.38 -9.59 14.00
N GLY A 116 19.94 -8.52 14.64
CA GLY A 116 20.62 -7.23 14.62
C GLY A 116 20.15 -6.26 13.54
N GLU A 117 19.20 -6.65 12.66
CA GLU A 117 18.52 -5.68 11.80
C GLU A 117 17.89 -4.58 12.65
N LYS A 118 17.83 -3.38 12.11
CA LYS A 118 17.38 -2.17 12.82
C LYS A 118 16.09 -1.63 12.23
N ILE A 119 15.40 -0.77 12.97
CA ILE A 119 14.37 0.12 12.42
C ILE A 119 15.11 1.19 11.60
N PRO A 120 14.91 1.25 10.27
CA PRO A 120 15.60 2.24 9.45
C PRO A 120 14.93 3.62 9.56
N THR A 121 15.72 4.66 9.30
CA THR A 121 15.21 5.98 8.94
C THR A 121 14.87 6.02 7.44
N LEU A 122 14.03 6.99 7.03
CA LEU A 122 13.75 7.23 5.61
C LEU A 122 15.01 7.61 4.81
N SER A 123 15.92 8.35 5.43
CA SER A 123 17.21 8.72 4.83
C SER A 123 18.06 7.48 4.52
N GLU A 124 18.16 6.52 5.43
CA GLU A 124 18.90 5.26 5.20
C GLU A 124 18.29 4.45 4.05
N VAL A 125 16.95 4.46 3.90
CA VAL A 125 16.28 3.84 2.75
C VAL A 125 16.64 4.55 1.45
N PHE A 126 16.65 5.89 1.42
CA PHE A 126 17.04 6.64 0.25
C PHE A 126 18.51 6.38 -0.14
N ASP A 127 19.40 6.33 0.83
CA ASP A 127 20.81 6.01 0.63
C ASP A 127 21.02 4.59 0.08
N LEU A 128 20.23 3.62 0.53
CA LEU A 128 20.28 2.26 0.01
C LEU A 128 19.74 2.17 -1.42
N VAL A 129 18.58 2.79 -1.68
CA VAL A 129 17.88 2.67 -2.98
C VAL A 129 18.55 3.50 -4.07
N GLN A 130 19.10 4.68 -3.74
CA GLN A 130 19.82 5.58 -4.67
C GLN A 130 19.06 5.87 -5.97
N GLY A 131 17.74 6.03 -5.90
CA GLY A 131 16.88 6.29 -7.05
C GLY A 131 16.78 5.15 -8.09
N ARG A 132 17.29 3.96 -7.80
CA ARG A 132 17.26 2.81 -8.72
C ARG A 132 15.89 2.16 -8.88
N ILE A 133 15.02 2.32 -7.89
CA ILE A 133 13.66 1.74 -7.83
C ILE A 133 12.71 2.81 -7.30
N ILE A 134 11.47 2.80 -7.75
CA ILE A 134 10.42 3.67 -7.23
C ILE A 134 10.04 3.22 -5.82
N LEU A 135 9.93 4.17 -4.90
CA LEU A 135 9.42 3.94 -3.55
C LEU A 135 7.95 4.34 -3.46
N LEU A 136 7.13 3.46 -2.89
CA LEU A 136 5.74 3.71 -2.51
C LEU A 136 5.70 3.90 -1.00
N LEU A 137 5.59 5.14 -0.54
CA LEU A 137 5.69 5.54 0.85
C LEU A 137 4.30 5.67 1.48
N GLU A 138 3.95 4.80 2.42
CA GLU A 138 2.68 4.87 3.16
C GLU A 138 2.85 5.71 4.43
N LEU A 139 2.19 6.87 4.49
CA LEU A 139 2.15 7.68 5.70
C LEU A 139 1.08 7.14 6.64
N LYS A 140 1.52 6.70 7.82
CA LYS A 140 0.67 6.10 8.88
C LYS A 140 0.19 7.16 9.87
N LYS A 141 -0.72 6.74 10.75
CA LYS A 141 -1.08 7.47 11.98
C LYS A 141 -0.53 6.74 13.21
N GLY A 142 -0.36 7.48 14.30
CA GLY A 142 -0.05 6.91 15.61
C GLY A 142 -1.28 6.32 16.30
N GLU A 143 -1.09 5.70 17.46
CA GLU A 143 -2.19 5.19 18.29
C GLU A 143 -3.19 6.29 18.69
N ASN A 144 -2.68 7.50 18.94
CA ASN A 144 -3.47 8.64 19.40
C ASN A 144 -4.01 9.54 18.26
N GLY A 145 -3.85 9.14 16.99
CA GLY A 145 -4.34 9.89 15.82
C GLY A 145 -3.24 10.27 14.84
N LEU A 146 -3.51 11.28 14.02
CA LEU A 146 -2.58 11.74 12.99
C LEU A 146 -1.33 12.36 13.62
N TYR A 147 -0.18 12.13 12.99
CA TYR A 147 1.05 12.84 13.33
C TYR A 147 1.02 14.27 12.83
N GLU A 148 1.35 15.24 13.68
CA GLU A 148 1.51 16.62 13.22
C GLU A 148 2.76 16.76 12.36
N GLY A 149 2.57 17.12 11.08
CA GLY A 149 3.64 17.48 10.16
C GLY A 149 4.38 16.32 9.49
N ILE A 150 3.90 15.07 9.58
CA ILE A 150 4.53 13.94 8.89
C ILE A 150 4.58 14.17 7.37
N GLU A 151 3.53 14.74 6.78
CA GLU A 151 3.46 15.03 5.35
C GLU A 151 4.58 15.98 4.93
N LYS A 152 4.79 17.02 5.73
CA LYS A 152 5.85 18.00 5.48
C LYS A 152 7.23 17.37 5.63
N ALA A 153 7.47 16.60 6.69
CA ALA A 153 8.75 15.94 6.94
C ALA A 153 9.11 14.99 5.78
N VAL A 154 8.15 14.19 5.29
CA VAL A 154 8.37 13.27 4.16
C VAL A 154 8.64 14.04 2.87
N VAL A 155 7.83 15.05 2.53
CA VAL A 155 8.00 15.83 1.31
C VAL A 155 9.33 16.59 1.31
N GLU A 156 9.74 17.17 2.45
CA GLU A 156 11.04 17.84 2.59
C GLU A 156 12.20 16.86 2.44
N ALA A 157 12.12 15.66 3.03
CA ALA A 157 13.15 14.63 2.84
C ALA A 157 13.28 14.20 1.38
N VAL A 158 12.17 13.93 0.68
CA VAL A 158 12.16 13.57 -0.74
C VAL A 158 12.80 14.68 -1.60
N ARG A 159 12.46 15.94 -1.35
CA ARG A 159 13.02 17.09 -2.07
C ARG A 159 14.49 17.32 -1.79
N ALA A 160 14.94 17.09 -0.56
CA ALA A 160 16.36 17.19 -0.20
C ALA A 160 17.23 16.20 -0.97
N TYR A 161 16.68 15.03 -1.31
CA TYR A 161 17.34 14.01 -2.14
C TYR A 161 17.14 14.23 -3.65
N GLY A 162 16.22 15.10 -4.07
CA GLY A 162 15.90 15.35 -5.48
C GLY A 162 15.28 14.16 -6.22
N ILE A 163 14.48 13.36 -5.51
CA ILE A 163 13.90 12.08 -6.00
C ILE A 163 12.38 12.10 -6.14
N GLU A 164 11.77 13.26 -6.34
CA GLU A 164 10.31 13.44 -6.43
C GLU A 164 9.67 12.55 -7.49
N LYS A 165 10.40 12.20 -8.56
CA LYS A 165 9.91 11.32 -9.64
C LYS A 165 10.11 9.83 -9.36
N GLN A 166 10.86 9.48 -8.32
CA GLN A 166 11.10 8.12 -7.85
C GLN A 166 10.29 7.77 -6.59
N VAL A 167 9.41 8.67 -6.17
CA VAL A 167 8.56 8.47 -4.98
C VAL A 167 7.10 8.63 -5.35
N VAL A 168 6.28 7.72 -4.82
CA VAL A 168 4.82 7.78 -4.79
C VAL A 168 4.38 7.81 -3.33
N LEU A 169 3.48 8.70 -2.97
CA LEU A 169 2.97 8.86 -1.61
C LEU A 169 1.59 8.21 -1.49
N GLN A 170 1.28 7.56 -0.38
CA GLN A 170 -0.04 6.99 -0.13
C GLN A 170 -0.44 7.06 1.33
N SER A 171 -1.74 7.07 1.60
CA SER A 171 -2.29 6.92 2.94
C SER A 171 -3.73 6.40 2.92
N PHE A 172 -4.14 5.76 4.03
CA PHE A 172 -5.55 5.50 4.33
C PHE A 172 -6.28 6.76 4.82
N GLU A 173 -5.56 7.67 5.47
CA GLU A 173 -6.13 8.85 6.09
C GLU A 173 -6.40 9.94 5.04
N SER A 174 -7.65 10.38 4.94
CA SER A 174 -8.04 11.37 3.92
C SER A 174 -7.40 12.74 4.19
N GLU A 175 -7.27 13.14 5.44
CA GLU A 175 -6.60 14.37 5.82
C GLU A 175 -5.14 14.39 5.37
N VAL A 176 -4.42 13.27 5.51
CA VAL A 176 -3.03 13.11 5.05
C VAL A 176 -2.96 13.21 3.52
N VAL A 177 -3.87 12.51 2.80
CA VAL A 177 -3.91 12.56 1.33
C VAL A 177 -4.22 13.97 0.83
N ASP A 178 -5.19 14.66 1.43
CA ASP A 178 -5.57 16.03 1.06
C ASP A 178 -4.39 17.00 1.26
N GLU A 179 -3.67 16.85 2.38
CA GLU A 179 -2.49 17.67 2.66
C GLU A 179 -1.35 17.37 1.67
N LEU A 180 -1.06 16.10 1.38
CA LEU A 180 -0.04 15.71 0.38
C LEU A 180 -0.35 16.29 -1.01
N VAL A 181 -1.61 16.18 -1.48
CA VAL A 181 -2.04 16.77 -2.76
C VAL A 181 -1.85 18.28 -2.77
N ARG A 182 -2.06 18.94 -1.63
CA ARG A 182 -1.91 20.39 -1.47
C ARG A 182 -0.46 20.86 -1.49
N ILE A 183 0.45 20.18 -0.74
CA ILE A 183 1.85 20.65 -0.55
C ILE A 183 2.82 20.07 -1.57
N ALA A 184 2.47 18.96 -2.23
CA ALA A 184 3.32 18.28 -3.21
C ALA A 184 2.57 17.98 -4.52
N PRO A 185 1.99 18.99 -5.22
CA PRO A 185 1.22 18.79 -6.45
C PRO A 185 2.06 18.27 -7.62
N ASP A 186 3.37 18.25 -7.49
CA ASP A 186 4.36 17.73 -8.42
C ASP A 186 4.72 16.24 -8.19
N MET A 187 4.21 15.64 -7.11
CA MET A 187 4.43 14.23 -6.75
C MET A 187 3.18 13.39 -7.01
N GLU A 188 3.37 12.10 -7.29
CA GLU A 188 2.25 11.15 -7.44
C GLU A 188 1.70 10.76 -6.07
N VAL A 189 0.40 10.95 -5.85
CA VAL A 189 -0.30 10.60 -4.60
C VAL A 189 -1.39 9.57 -4.90
N HIS A 190 -1.47 8.53 -4.08
CA HIS A 190 -2.46 7.48 -4.14
C HIS A 190 -3.37 7.49 -2.89
N LYS A 191 -4.62 7.06 -3.05
CA LYS A 191 -5.55 6.84 -1.94
C LYS A 191 -5.68 5.35 -1.66
N LEU A 192 -5.29 4.94 -0.45
CA LEU A 192 -5.58 3.60 0.07
C LEU A 192 -7.02 3.50 0.54
N TYR A 193 -7.68 2.37 0.27
CA TYR A 193 -9.00 2.06 0.79
C TYR A 193 -9.25 0.55 0.86
N VAL A 194 -10.09 0.11 1.79
CA VAL A 194 -10.35 -1.32 1.98
C VAL A 194 -11.31 -1.87 0.91
N GLY A 195 -12.24 -1.07 0.43
CA GLY A 195 -13.22 -1.47 -0.57
C GLY A 195 -14.66 -1.36 -0.06
N ARG A 196 -15.63 -1.62 -0.96
CA ARG A 196 -17.06 -1.53 -0.69
C ARG A 196 -17.68 -2.91 -0.59
N LEU A 197 -18.37 -3.19 0.51
CA LEU A 197 -19.23 -4.37 0.61
C LEU A 197 -20.52 -4.15 -0.20
N PRO A 198 -20.87 -5.06 -1.14
CA PRO A 198 -22.09 -4.93 -1.93
C PRO A 198 -23.35 -4.85 -1.05
N GLY A 199 -24.16 -3.82 -1.28
CA GLY A 199 -25.44 -3.64 -0.59
C GLY A 199 -25.38 -3.05 0.81
N ILE A 200 -24.20 -2.81 1.34
CA ILE A 200 -23.99 -2.13 2.63
C ILE A 200 -23.21 -0.85 2.38
N PRO A 201 -23.73 0.34 2.71
CA PRO A 201 -23.02 1.60 2.51
C PRO A 201 -21.90 1.82 3.56
N ILE A 202 -21.34 0.74 4.10
CA ILE A 202 -20.23 0.79 5.02
C ILE A 202 -18.96 0.75 4.17
N TYR A 203 -18.34 1.92 4.03
CA TYR A 203 -16.93 1.99 3.68
C TYR A 203 -16.18 1.64 4.97
N ASN A 204 -15.35 0.62 4.92
CA ASN A 204 -14.47 0.31 6.04
C ASN A 204 -13.24 1.25 6.07
N ASP A 205 -13.38 2.39 5.42
CA ASP A 205 -12.47 3.52 5.45
C ASP A 205 -13.16 4.60 6.27
N GLU A 206 -12.84 4.64 7.56
CA GLU A 206 -13.44 5.59 8.51
C GLU A 206 -13.19 7.06 8.11
N ALA A 207 -12.17 7.31 7.30
CA ALA A 207 -11.77 8.64 6.87
C ALA A 207 -12.55 9.15 5.65
N TYR A 208 -13.09 8.27 4.77
CA TYR A 208 -13.76 8.73 3.56
C TYR A 208 -15.24 9.00 3.76
N LYS A 209 -15.57 10.21 4.21
CA LYS A 209 -16.96 10.69 4.39
C LYS A 209 -17.63 11.16 3.09
N GLY A 210 -16.93 11.18 1.96
CA GLY A 210 -17.33 11.91 0.74
C GLY A 210 -17.97 11.09 -0.39
N GLY A 211 -18.13 9.78 -0.28
CA GLY A 211 -18.80 8.97 -1.33
C GLY A 211 -17.89 8.01 -2.11
N ASP A 212 -17.85 8.08 -3.43
CA ASP A 212 -17.13 7.14 -4.28
C ASP A 212 -15.64 7.50 -4.33
N VAL A 213 -14.77 6.60 -3.84
CA VAL A 213 -13.30 6.74 -3.86
C VAL A 213 -12.73 7.01 -5.26
N LEU A 214 -13.41 6.55 -6.32
CA LEU A 214 -13.01 6.81 -7.70
C LEU A 214 -13.03 8.31 -8.03
N HIS A 215 -13.85 9.09 -7.34
CA HIS A 215 -13.94 10.54 -7.50
C HIS A 215 -13.03 11.33 -6.57
N TYR A 216 -12.14 10.64 -5.81
CA TYR A 216 -11.22 11.33 -4.91
C TYR A 216 -10.33 12.30 -5.70
N PRO A 217 -10.33 13.60 -5.37
CA PRO A 217 -9.62 14.60 -6.15
C PRO A 217 -8.09 14.50 -5.96
N GLY A 218 -7.35 14.88 -7.00
CA GLY A 218 -5.89 15.05 -6.92
C GLY A 218 -5.06 13.76 -6.88
N VAL A 219 -5.67 12.58 -6.69
CA VAL A 219 -4.91 11.32 -6.65
C VAL A 219 -4.82 10.66 -8.03
N ALA A 220 -3.66 10.10 -8.34
CA ALA A 220 -3.38 9.41 -9.60
C ALA A 220 -3.89 7.96 -9.61
N ALA A 221 -3.98 7.34 -8.44
CA ALA A 221 -4.42 5.95 -8.29
C ALA A 221 -5.23 5.73 -7.02
N ILE A 222 -5.96 4.61 -7.03
CA ILE A 222 -6.59 4.02 -5.86
C ILE A 222 -5.92 2.68 -5.57
N ASN A 223 -5.58 2.44 -4.31
CA ASN A 223 -4.96 1.21 -3.84
C ASN A 223 -5.98 0.45 -2.99
N SER A 224 -6.46 -0.71 -3.50
CA SER A 224 -7.61 -1.44 -2.96
C SER A 224 -7.23 -2.75 -2.31
N TYR A 225 -7.94 -3.12 -1.23
CA TYR A 225 -7.90 -4.48 -0.73
C TYR A 225 -8.48 -5.45 -1.77
N TYR A 226 -7.65 -6.35 -2.28
CA TYR A 226 -7.96 -7.17 -3.46
C TYR A 226 -9.22 -8.04 -3.34
N LYS A 227 -9.55 -8.54 -2.12
CA LYS A 227 -10.73 -9.40 -1.92
C LYS A 227 -12.06 -8.68 -2.11
N LEU A 228 -12.07 -7.36 -1.95
CA LEU A 228 -13.25 -6.52 -2.13
C LEU A 228 -13.26 -5.77 -3.47
N LEU A 229 -12.22 -5.94 -4.28
CA LEU A 229 -12.14 -5.33 -5.60
C LEU A 229 -12.95 -6.14 -6.62
N HIS A 230 -13.69 -5.42 -7.45
CA HIS A 230 -14.41 -5.98 -8.60
C HIS A 230 -13.80 -5.50 -9.91
N ARG A 231 -13.77 -6.38 -10.93
CA ARG A 231 -13.29 -6.03 -12.29
C ARG A 231 -13.91 -4.73 -12.82
N ARG A 232 -15.21 -4.53 -12.54
CA ARG A 232 -15.92 -3.32 -12.94
C ARG A 232 -15.34 -2.04 -12.30
N THR A 233 -14.90 -2.11 -11.07
CA THR A 233 -14.24 -0.98 -10.38
C THR A 233 -12.96 -0.58 -11.10
N VAL A 234 -12.15 -1.56 -11.50
CA VAL A 234 -10.92 -1.33 -12.31
C VAL A 234 -11.27 -0.61 -13.61
N HIS A 235 -12.26 -1.13 -14.35
CA HIS A 235 -12.70 -0.49 -15.59
C HIS A 235 -13.22 0.95 -15.40
N GLN A 236 -13.96 1.21 -14.32
CA GLN A 236 -14.46 2.55 -14.02
C GLN A 236 -13.31 3.50 -13.65
N ALA A 237 -12.34 3.06 -12.83
CA ALA A 237 -11.15 3.82 -12.50
C ALA A 237 -10.37 4.23 -13.75
N HIS A 238 -10.11 3.27 -14.65
CA HIS A 238 -9.42 3.54 -15.92
C HIS A 238 -10.17 4.54 -16.82
N LYS A 239 -11.52 4.47 -16.88
CA LYS A 239 -12.33 5.46 -17.60
C LYS A 239 -12.19 6.88 -17.02
N MET A 240 -11.86 6.98 -15.73
CA MET A 240 -11.62 8.25 -15.04
C MET A 240 -10.14 8.67 -15.05
N GLY A 241 -9.29 7.92 -15.77
CA GLY A 241 -7.86 8.18 -15.86
C GLY A 241 -7.06 7.82 -14.60
N LYS A 242 -7.66 7.03 -13.69
CA LYS A 242 -6.98 6.57 -12.46
C LYS A 242 -6.43 5.16 -12.64
N LYS A 243 -5.25 4.91 -12.09
CA LYS A 243 -4.68 3.57 -11.94
C LYS A 243 -5.32 2.84 -10.75
N VAL A 244 -5.23 1.51 -10.75
CA VAL A 244 -5.69 0.65 -9.65
C VAL A 244 -4.57 -0.29 -9.24
N TYR A 245 -4.15 -0.18 -7.98
CA TYR A 245 -3.23 -1.11 -7.35
C TYR A 245 -3.97 -1.94 -6.31
N VAL A 246 -3.46 -3.13 -6.03
CA VAL A 246 -4.11 -4.05 -5.07
C VAL A 246 -3.14 -4.55 -4.01
N TYR A 247 -3.61 -4.66 -2.78
CA TYR A 247 -2.85 -5.15 -1.63
C TYR A 247 -3.68 -6.14 -0.79
N THR A 248 -3.12 -7.03 -0.01
CA THR A 248 -1.80 -7.61 -0.20
C THR A 248 -2.02 -8.98 -0.79
N VAL A 249 -1.57 -9.20 -2.00
CA VAL A 249 -1.89 -10.41 -2.79
C VAL A 249 -0.72 -11.38 -2.73
N ASN A 250 -0.85 -12.50 -2.02
CA ASN A 250 0.24 -13.43 -1.75
C ASN A 250 0.10 -14.79 -2.45
N GLU A 251 -1.15 -15.18 -2.79
CA GLU A 251 -1.43 -16.45 -3.43
C GLU A 251 -1.43 -16.34 -4.96
N GLU A 252 -0.79 -17.30 -5.66
CA GLU A 252 -0.70 -17.29 -7.12
C GLU A 252 -2.05 -17.22 -7.82
N ALA A 253 -3.07 -17.92 -7.29
CA ALA A 253 -4.42 -17.90 -7.85
C ALA A 253 -5.04 -16.49 -7.80
N ASP A 254 -4.82 -15.77 -6.70
CA ASP A 254 -5.29 -14.40 -6.53
C ASP A 254 -4.46 -13.42 -7.38
N MET A 255 -3.14 -13.62 -7.51
CA MET A 255 -2.28 -12.84 -8.42
C MET A 255 -2.80 -12.95 -9.86
N ARG A 256 -3.03 -14.17 -10.38
CA ARG A 256 -3.59 -14.39 -11.72
C ARG A 256 -4.96 -13.76 -11.89
N LYS A 257 -5.80 -13.83 -10.87
CA LYS A 257 -7.13 -13.19 -10.87
C LYS A 257 -7.02 -11.67 -10.97
N MET A 258 -6.09 -11.03 -10.23
CA MET A 258 -5.90 -9.58 -10.30
C MET A 258 -5.29 -9.15 -11.64
N ILE A 259 -4.38 -9.93 -12.21
CA ILE A 259 -3.87 -9.74 -13.57
C ILE A 259 -5.05 -9.78 -14.55
N ASP A 260 -5.92 -10.78 -14.46
CA ASP A 260 -7.11 -10.91 -15.32
C ASP A 260 -8.12 -9.75 -15.12
N TYR A 261 -8.18 -9.14 -13.93
CA TYR A 261 -8.97 -7.94 -13.69
C TYR A 261 -8.41 -6.70 -14.33
N GLY A 262 -7.14 -6.71 -14.76
CA GLY A 262 -6.47 -5.61 -15.43
C GLY A 262 -5.98 -4.53 -14.45
N VAL A 263 -5.56 -4.90 -13.26
CA VAL A 263 -4.98 -3.95 -12.30
C VAL A 263 -3.62 -3.45 -12.77
N ASP A 264 -3.23 -2.23 -12.39
CA ASP A 264 -1.98 -1.59 -12.82
C ASP A 264 -0.78 -2.00 -11.98
N GLY A 265 -1.01 -2.48 -10.73
CA GLY A 265 0.05 -2.97 -9.86
C GLY A 265 -0.48 -3.93 -8.81
N ILE A 266 0.39 -4.83 -8.35
CA ILE A 266 0.12 -5.83 -7.32
C ILE A 266 1.15 -5.69 -6.21
N ILE A 267 0.68 -5.32 -5.03
CA ILE A 267 1.47 -5.23 -3.80
C ILE A 267 1.44 -6.60 -3.12
N THR A 268 2.62 -7.21 -2.93
CA THR A 268 2.77 -8.59 -2.44
C THR A 268 3.97 -8.75 -1.51
N ASN A 269 3.86 -9.66 -0.54
CA ASN A 269 4.98 -10.09 0.31
C ASN A 269 5.97 -10.99 -0.45
N TYR A 270 5.53 -11.58 -1.58
CA TYR A 270 6.28 -12.56 -2.36
C TYR A 270 6.43 -12.10 -3.82
N PRO A 271 7.23 -11.04 -4.08
CA PRO A 271 7.37 -10.50 -5.43
C PRO A 271 7.99 -11.48 -6.41
N ASP A 272 8.86 -12.40 -5.96
CA ASP A 272 9.43 -13.51 -6.73
C ASP A 272 8.34 -14.36 -7.40
N ARG A 273 7.28 -14.72 -6.67
CA ARG A 273 6.14 -15.48 -7.21
C ARG A 273 5.43 -14.73 -8.34
N LEU A 274 5.19 -13.42 -8.14
CA LEU A 274 4.52 -12.61 -9.15
C LEU A 274 5.40 -12.43 -10.40
N ILE A 275 6.71 -12.21 -10.22
CA ILE A 275 7.67 -12.14 -11.33
C ILE A 275 7.66 -13.43 -12.14
N ASP A 276 7.65 -14.60 -11.48
CA ASP A 276 7.58 -15.90 -12.15
C ASP A 276 6.28 -16.12 -12.92
N ILE A 277 5.15 -15.60 -12.41
CA ILE A 277 3.86 -15.64 -13.11
C ILE A 277 3.89 -14.78 -14.37
N LEU A 278 4.50 -13.61 -14.32
CA LEU A 278 4.53 -12.64 -15.43
C LEU A 278 5.53 -13.03 -16.54
N ARG A 279 6.51 -13.89 -16.24
CA ARG A 279 7.50 -14.38 -17.22
C ARG A 279 7.01 -15.57 -18.04
N LYS A 280 5.94 -16.24 -17.61
CA LYS A 280 5.29 -17.41 -18.26
C LYS A 280 4.19 -16.98 -19.24
#